data_a5a4f282df88eec90f3156dd24d63b5d
#
_entry.id   a5a4f282df88eec90f3156dd24d63b5d
#
_cell.length_a   1.000
_cell.length_b   1.000
_cell.length_c   1.000
_cell.angle_alpha   90.00
_cell.angle_beta   90.00
_cell.angle_gamma   90.00
#
_symmetry.space_group_name_H-M   'P 1'
#
loop_
_entity.id
_entity.type
_entity.pdbx_description
1 polymer ?
#
loop_
_entity_poly.entity_id
_entity_poly.type
_entity_poly.pdbx_seq_one_letter_code
_entity_poly.pdbx_strand_id
1 'polypeptide(L)'
;MNFNQKYVTIIICVSIIVILLFIFKTKGIENYIENFTTIGIPNIPVYVINLEKSKDRLKFISQQLSKAKVDFVRFNAIDGRKLDIEGLYEDGTVSAKWLKKGQIGVAMSHMTLWKTIKNWEEDVAIILEDDVYVPPDFWKKLKIIEKELPENWDMVFLGGTSIIGNRYSKHLITPTREATKGLYNTGFFAYMVNKKALNTLMEKSKPLVTAIDNQVKDYAFKHLNVFYATPQLINHNYNLFSDNNRISGNADYRTSLTNNFLMKVRKVIVL
;
A
#
# COMPACT_ATOMS: atom_id res chain seq x y z
N MET A 1 69.72 25.85 6.32
CA MET A 1 68.33 26.24 5.97
C MET A 1 68.06 27.54 6.71
N ASN A 2 67.79 28.62 5.96
CA ASN A 2 67.57 29.94 6.50
C ASN A 2 66.32 29.97 7.39
N PHE A 3 66.32 30.74 8.49
CA PHE A 3 65.26 30.83 9.48
C PHE A 3 63.85 31.05 8.81
N ASN A 4 63.83 31.92 7.80
CA ASN A 4 62.60 32.18 6.99
C ASN A 4 62.08 30.98 6.20
N GLN A 5 62.95 30.11 5.69
CA GLN A 5 62.55 28.92 4.93
C GLN A 5 61.90 27.88 5.82
N LYS A 6 62.31 27.80 7.09
CA LYS A 6 61.71 26.87 8.06
C LYS A 6 60.25 27.24 8.41
N TYR A 7 59.97 28.54 8.59
CA TYR A 7 58.62 29.04 8.86
C TYR A 7 57.70 28.90 7.66
N VAL A 8 58.19 29.16 6.44
CA VAL A 8 57.41 28.95 5.21
C VAL A 8 57.01 27.48 5.04
N THR A 9 57.92 26.55 5.30
CA THR A 9 57.62 25.10 5.23
C THR A 9 56.60 24.70 6.28
N ILE A 10 56.68 25.20 7.51
CA ILE A 10 55.68 24.90 8.56
C ILE A 10 54.33 25.43 8.18
N ILE A 11 54.21 26.65 7.66
CA ILE A 11 52.93 27.24 7.23
C ILE A 11 52.28 26.39 6.11
N ILE A 12 53.11 25.97 5.12
CA ILE A 12 52.62 25.12 4.03
C ILE A 12 52.10 23.77 4.58
N CYS A 13 52.87 23.14 5.48
CA CYS A 13 52.45 21.86 6.07
C CYS A 13 51.15 22.00 6.89
N VAL A 14 51.00 23.05 7.69
CA VAL A 14 49.78 23.30 8.46
C VAL A 14 48.62 23.58 7.52
N SER A 15 48.80 24.36 6.46
CA SER A 15 47.74 24.63 5.46
C SER A 15 47.30 23.35 4.75
N ILE A 16 48.21 22.46 4.38
CA ILE A 16 47.90 21.15 3.78
C ILE A 16 47.12 20.29 4.75
N ILE A 17 47.51 20.25 6.02
CA ILE A 17 46.79 19.48 7.05
C ILE A 17 45.36 20.02 7.24
N VAL A 18 45.19 21.34 7.29
CA VAL A 18 43.83 21.96 7.41
C VAL A 18 42.99 21.65 6.17
N ILE A 19 43.56 21.72 4.97
CA ILE A 19 42.85 21.37 3.72
C ILE A 19 42.46 19.88 3.72
N LEU A 20 43.35 19.00 4.13
CA LEU A 20 43.05 17.57 4.22
C LEU A 20 41.95 17.29 5.25
N LEU A 21 42.01 17.91 6.44
CA LEU A 21 40.97 17.78 7.46
C LEU A 21 39.61 18.30 6.96
N PHE A 22 39.62 19.41 6.18
CA PHE A 22 38.42 19.94 5.57
C PHE A 22 37.84 18.99 4.51
N ILE A 23 38.70 18.42 3.63
CA ILE A 23 38.31 17.43 2.61
C ILE A 23 37.77 16.15 3.27
N PHE A 24 38.44 15.65 4.34
CA PHE A 24 37.93 14.48 5.06
C PHE A 24 36.63 14.76 5.78
N LYS A 25 36.45 15.96 6.33
CA LYS A 25 35.20 16.37 6.97
C LYS A 25 34.07 16.53 5.95
N THR A 26 34.35 17.12 4.77
CA THR A 26 33.32 17.26 3.72
C THR A 26 32.96 15.90 3.10
N LYS A 27 33.93 15.03 2.79
CA LYS A 27 33.68 13.66 2.33
C LYS A 27 32.95 12.82 3.37
N GLY A 28 33.24 13.00 4.66
CA GLY A 28 32.47 12.37 5.74
C GLY A 28 31.05 12.88 5.81
N ILE A 29 30.83 14.18 5.60
CA ILE A 29 29.50 14.79 5.54
C ILE A 29 28.78 14.37 4.26
N GLU A 30 29.44 14.34 3.11
CA GLU A 30 28.85 13.86 1.85
C GLU A 30 28.45 12.39 1.95
N ASN A 31 29.32 11.51 2.46
CA ASN A 31 28.95 10.11 2.73
C ASN A 31 27.83 9.97 3.78
N TYR A 32 27.79 10.89 4.75
CA TYR A 32 26.71 10.92 5.75
C TYR A 32 25.41 11.41 5.10
N ILE A 33 25.47 12.46 4.27
CA ILE A 33 24.33 12.98 3.51
C ILE A 33 23.90 11.96 2.45
N GLU A 34 24.83 11.31 1.73
CA GLU A 34 24.49 10.25 0.76
C GLU A 34 23.86 9.04 1.45
N ASN A 35 24.34 8.63 2.62
CA ASN A 35 23.68 7.62 3.44
C ASN A 35 22.35 8.09 4.03
N PHE A 36 22.18 9.39 4.34
CA PHE A 36 20.89 9.96 4.76
C PHE A 36 19.93 10.15 3.59
N THR A 37 20.41 10.53 2.40
CA THR A 37 19.61 10.62 1.18
C THR A 37 19.34 9.24 0.58
N THR A 38 20.17 8.24 0.88
CA THR A 38 19.93 6.83 0.49
C THR A 38 18.98 6.13 1.48
N ILE A 39 18.76 6.69 2.68
CA ILE A 39 17.62 6.41 3.55
C ILE A 39 16.55 7.50 3.28
N GLY A 40 16.39 7.90 2.04
CA GLY A 40 15.22 8.65 1.62
C GLY A 40 14.02 7.78 1.91
N ILE A 41 13.29 8.10 3.00
CA ILE A 41 11.91 7.65 3.18
C ILE A 41 11.25 8.05 1.88
N PRO A 42 10.75 7.09 1.06
CA PRO A 42 10.08 7.45 -0.17
C PRO A 42 9.00 8.46 0.18
N ASN A 43 8.94 9.57 -0.53
CA ASN A 43 7.90 10.60 -0.31
C ASN A 43 6.56 10.11 -0.89
N ILE A 44 6.24 8.83 -0.65
CA ILE A 44 4.99 8.22 -1.09
C ILE A 44 4.01 8.35 0.06
N PRO A 45 2.93 9.11 -0.09
CA PRO A 45 1.91 9.26 0.92
C PRO A 45 1.22 7.92 1.19
N VAL A 46 1.04 7.61 2.48
CA VAL A 46 0.35 6.42 2.96
C VAL A 46 -0.99 6.84 3.55
N TYR A 47 -2.06 6.27 3.03
CA TYR A 47 -3.42 6.50 3.52
C TYR A 47 -3.93 5.26 4.25
N VAL A 48 -4.55 5.47 5.39
CA VAL A 48 -5.23 4.40 6.13
C VAL A 48 -6.72 4.67 6.12
N ILE A 49 -7.48 3.79 5.48
CA ILE A 49 -8.95 3.82 5.49
C ILE A 49 -9.43 3.23 6.82
N ASN A 50 -10.08 4.05 7.64
CA ASN A 50 -10.55 3.65 8.97
C ASN A 50 -11.88 4.31 9.31
N LEU A 51 -12.86 3.54 9.79
CA LEU A 51 -14.12 4.05 10.31
C LEU A 51 -13.90 4.82 11.61
N GLU A 52 -14.55 5.97 11.77
CA GLU A 52 -14.42 6.83 12.95
C GLU A 52 -14.68 6.10 14.27
N LYS A 53 -15.65 5.19 14.28
CA LYS A 53 -16.00 4.37 15.44
C LYS A 53 -14.99 3.26 15.76
N SER A 54 -14.14 2.85 14.79
CA SER A 54 -13.22 1.72 14.91
C SER A 54 -11.87 2.16 15.50
N LYS A 55 -11.92 2.78 16.70
CA LYS A 55 -10.76 3.36 17.40
C LYS A 55 -9.70 2.32 17.75
N ASP A 56 -10.10 1.11 18.12
CA ASP A 56 -9.16 0.02 18.45
C ASP A 56 -8.38 -0.43 17.21
N ARG A 57 -9.03 -0.47 16.05
CA ARG A 57 -8.38 -0.78 14.77
C ARG A 57 -7.42 0.34 14.37
N LEU A 58 -7.81 1.62 14.55
CA LEU A 58 -6.92 2.75 14.34
C LEU A 58 -5.69 2.66 15.24
N LYS A 59 -5.87 2.37 16.54
CA LYS A 59 -4.76 2.19 17.48
C LYS A 59 -3.83 1.06 17.05
N PHE A 60 -4.40 -0.07 16.63
CA PHE A 60 -3.64 -1.22 16.14
C PHE A 60 -2.76 -0.86 14.94
N ILE A 61 -3.36 -0.28 13.87
CA ILE A 61 -2.60 0.06 12.66
C ILE A 61 -1.59 1.17 12.92
N SER A 62 -1.91 2.17 13.76
CA SER A 62 -0.97 3.23 14.14
C SER A 62 0.28 2.67 14.83
N GLN A 63 0.13 1.66 15.68
CA GLN A 63 1.26 0.98 16.32
C GLN A 63 2.13 0.22 15.32
N GLN A 64 1.52 -0.40 14.30
CA GLN A 64 2.27 -1.08 13.23
C GLN A 64 3.09 -0.08 12.42
N LEU A 65 2.45 1.00 11.97
CA LEU A 65 3.08 2.03 11.14
C LEU A 65 4.18 2.79 11.90
N SER A 66 3.95 3.10 13.18
CA SER A 66 4.98 3.70 14.04
C SER A 66 6.24 2.83 14.15
N LYS A 67 6.08 1.50 14.35
CA LYS A 67 7.22 0.56 14.37
C LYS A 67 7.96 0.49 13.04
N ALA A 68 7.25 0.67 11.94
CA ALA A 68 7.79 0.71 10.59
C ALA A 68 8.32 2.09 10.18
N LYS A 69 8.21 3.10 11.05
CA LYS A 69 8.55 4.50 10.78
C LYS A 69 7.83 5.02 9.52
N VAL A 70 6.55 4.73 9.43
CA VAL A 70 5.67 5.16 8.35
C VAL A 70 4.72 6.21 8.88
N ASP A 71 4.83 7.43 8.34
CA ASP A 71 3.83 8.47 8.53
C ASP A 71 2.63 8.19 7.64
N PHE A 72 1.43 8.48 8.13
CA PHE A 72 0.21 8.21 7.38
C PHE A 72 -0.86 9.27 7.58
N VAL A 73 -1.72 9.38 6.58
CA VAL A 73 -2.93 10.17 6.62
C VAL A 73 -4.11 9.24 6.89
N ARG A 74 -4.83 9.48 7.99
CA ARG A 74 -6.08 8.77 8.25
C ARG A 74 -7.16 9.28 7.30
N PHE A 75 -7.69 8.42 6.45
CA PHE A 75 -8.89 8.69 5.67
C PHE A 75 -10.11 8.17 6.42
N ASN A 76 -11.07 9.07 6.71
CA ASN A 76 -12.28 8.69 7.40
C ASN A 76 -13.19 7.87 6.47
N ALA A 77 -13.28 6.58 6.72
CA ALA A 77 -14.04 5.65 5.91
C ALA A 77 -15.55 5.98 5.94
N ILE A 78 -16.22 5.71 4.83
CA ILE A 78 -17.65 5.91 4.69
C ILE A 78 -18.39 4.75 5.37
N ASP A 79 -19.19 5.06 6.40
CA ASP A 79 -20.04 4.06 7.04
C ASP A 79 -21.26 3.78 6.15
N GLY A 80 -21.26 2.63 5.48
CA GLY A 80 -22.34 2.24 4.57
C GLY A 80 -23.73 2.18 5.21
N ARG A 81 -23.82 2.12 6.56
CA ARG A 81 -25.11 2.14 7.27
C ARG A 81 -25.72 3.54 7.30
N LYS A 82 -24.91 4.59 7.09
CA LYS A 82 -25.33 5.99 7.04
C LYS A 82 -25.63 6.47 5.62
N LEU A 83 -25.39 5.63 4.60
CA LEU A 83 -25.64 5.98 3.20
C LEU A 83 -27.11 5.89 2.86
N ASP A 84 -27.54 6.79 2.01
CA ASP A 84 -28.79 6.66 1.26
C ASP A 84 -28.59 5.63 0.13
N ILE A 85 -28.90 4.38 0.44
CA ILE A 85 -28.68 3.27 -0.48
C ILE A 85 -29.65 3.33 -1.67
N GLU A 86 -30.89 3.77 -1.45
CA GLU A 86 -31.87 3.91 -2.52
C GLU A 86 -31.45 4.98 -3.51
N GLY A 87 -30.98 6.15 -3.02
CA GLY A 87 -30.41 7.18 -3.89
C GLY A 87 -29.22 6.70 -4.72
N LEU A 88 -28.38 5.80 -4.16
CA LEU A 88 -27.25 5.20 -4.91
C LEU A 88 -27.71 4.20 -5.99
N TYR A 89 -28.88 3.59 -5.84
CA TYR A 89 -29.49 2.77 -6.90
C TYR A 89 -30.13 3.65 -7.97
N GLU A 90 -30.81 4.72 -7.58
CA GLU A 90 -31.50 5.65 -8.48
C GLU A 90 -30.50 6.42 -9.37
N ASP A 91 -29.37 6.87 -8.82
CA ASP A 91 -28.33 7.59 -9.58
C ASP A 91 -27.39 6.67 -10.38
N GLY A 92 -27.58 5.36 -10.30
CA GLY A 92 -26.80 4.35 -11.01
C GLY A 92 -25.38 4.16 -10.48
N THR A 93 -25.06 4.66 -9.29
CA THR A 93 -23.76 4.42 -8.66
C THR A 93 -23.61 2.96 -8.22
N VAL A 94 -24.70 2.35 -7.74
CA VAL A 94 -24.77 0.94 -7.36
C VAL A 94 -25.91 0.28 -8.12
N SER A 95 -25.67 -0.88 -8.73
CA SER A 95 -26.73 -1.66 -9.39
C SER A 95 -27.01 -2.99 -8.72
N ALA A 96 -26.08 -3.50 -7.91
CA ALA A 96 -26.20 -4.79 -7.26
C ALA A 96 -26.95 -4.68 -5.90
N LYS A 97 -28.26 -4.93 -5.90
CA LYS A 97 -29.12 -4.87 -4.70
C LYS A 97 -28.77 -5.91 -3.62
N TRP A 98 -27.98 -6.93 -3.95
CA TRP A 98 -27.52 -7.95 -3.00
C TRP A 98 -26.30 -7.53 -2.16
N LEU A 99 -25.64 -6.42 -2.51
CA LEU A 99 -24.50 -5.91 -1.75
C LEU A 99 -24.92 -5.46 -0.36
N LYS A 100 -24.15 -5.90 0.63
CA LYS A 100 -24.36 -5.43 2.01
C LYS A 100 -23.94 -3.97 2.13
N LYS A 101 -24.62 -3.21 2.98
CA LYS A 101 -24.31 -1.79 3.27
C LYS A 101 -22.82 -1.56 3.58
N GLY A 102 -22.19 -2.48 4.33
CA GLY A 102 -20.76 -2.41 4.63
C GLY A 102 -19.87 -2.55 3.37
N GLN A 103 -20.23 -3.44 2.44
CA GLN A 103 -19.50 -3.59 1.17
C GLN A 103 -19.62 -2.34 0.29
N ILE A 104 -20.81 -1.72 0.27
CA ILE A 104 -21.01 -0.44 -0.42
C ILE A 104 -20.16 0.66 0.26
N GLY A 105 -20.15 0.71 1.60
CA GLY A 105 -19.34 1.66 2.35
C GLY A 105 -17.83 1.53 2.07
N VAL A 106 -17.31 0.29 1.99
CA VAL A 106 -15.92 0.03 1.61
C VAL A 106 -15.65 0.54 0.19
N ALA A 107 -16.50 0.19 -0.78
CA ALA A 107 -16.37 0.63 -2.15
C ALA A 107 -16.36 2.16 -2.26
N MET A 108 -17.32 2.82 -1.62
CA MET A 108 -17.43 4.29 -1.61
C MET A 108 -16.21 4.95 -0.94
N SER A 109 -15.65 4.31 0.09
CA SER A 109 -14.42 4.80 0.75
C SER A 109 -13.23 4.82 -0.20
N HIS A 110 -12.98 3.70 -0.90
CA HIS A 110 -11.89 3.64 -1.89
C HIS A 110 -12.12 4.62 -3.04
N MET A 111 -13.31 4.64 -3.62
CA MET A 111 -13.63 5.54 -4.75
C MET A 111 -13.51 7.02 -4.36
N THR A 112 -13.91 7.40 -3.15
CA THR A 112 -13.78 8.77 -2.65
C THR A 112 -12.31 9.12 -2.41
N LEU A 113 -11.53 8.19 -1.83
CA LEU A 113 -10.10 8.39 -1.63
C LEU A 113 -9.37 8.54 -2.98
N TRP A 114 -9.68 7.73 -4.00
CA TRP A 114 -9.11 7.89 -5.34
C TRP A 114 -9.40 9.25 -5.94
N LYS A 115 -10.64 9.75 -5.80
CA LYS A 115 -11.00 11.09 -6.25
C LYS A 115 -10.21 12.17 -5.51
N THR A 116 -9.92 11.99 -4.24
CA THR A 116 -9.11 12.90 -3.44
C THR A 116 -7.66 12.89 -3.91
N ILE A 117 -7.04 11.71 -4.00
CA ILE A 117 -5.63 11.53 -4.42
C ILE A 117 -5.40 12.07 -5.83
N LYS A 118 -6.36 11.90 -6.73
CA LYS A 118 -6.25 12.40 -8.12
C LYS A 118 -5.91 13.89 -8.20
N ASN A 119 -6.35 14.67 -7.24
CA ASN A 119 -6.16 16.14 -7.22
C ASN A 119 -4.88 16.56 -6.47
N TRP A 120 -4.07 15.63 -5.99
CA TRP A 120 -2.84 15.91 -5.25
C TRP A 120 -1.63 15.98 -6.21
N GLU A 121 -0.48 16.42 -5.68
CA GLU A 121 0.73 16.58 -6.48
C GLU A 121 1.46 15.25 -6.72
N GLU A 122 1.38 14.35 -5.76
CA GLU A 122 2.09 13.06 -5.80
C GLU A 122 1.53 12.13 -6.86
N ASP A 123 2.43 11.46 -7.59
CA ASP A 123 2.08 10.53 -8.66
C ASP A 123 1.71 9.13 -8.15
N VAL A 124 2.10 8.79 -6.94
CA VAL A 124 1.92 7.46 -6.34
C VAL A 124 1.37 7.59 -4.93
N ALA A 125 0.47 6.71 -4.55
CA ALA A 125 -0.04 6.59 -3.20
C ALA A 125 -0.07 5.13 -2.72
N ILE A 126 0.10 4.92 -1.42
CA ILE A 126 -0.11 3.64 -0.75
C ILE A 126 -1.41 3.74 0.04
N ILE A 127 -2.29 2.76 -0.14
CA ILE A 127 -3.59 2.70 0.52
C ILE A 127 -3.65 1.40 1.33
N LEU A 128 -3.96 1.54 2.61
CA LEU A 128 -4.09 0.45 3.58
C LEU A 128 -5.47 0.48 4.23
N GLU A 129 -6.04 -0.69 4.52
CA GLU A 129 -7.13 -0.82 5.48
C GLU A 129 -6.55 -0.91 6.90
N ASP A 130 -7.38 -0.70 7.91
CA ASP A 130 -6.97 -0.56 9.31
C ASP A 130 -6.78 -1.91 10.06
N ASP A 131 -6.92 -3.03 9.35
CA ASP A 131 -6.78 -4.40 9.88
C ASP A 131 -5.64 -5.20 9.22
N VAL A 132 -4.53 -4.54 8.94
CA VAL A 132 -3.36 -5.17 8.32
C VAL A 132 -2.13 -5.19 9.23
N TYR A 133 -1.26 -6.17 9.03
CA TYR A 133 0.08 -6.22 9.62
C TYR A 133 1.10 -5.58 8.70
N VAL A 134 1.78 -4.54 9.20
CA VAL A 134 2.86 -3.84 8.48
C VAL A 134 4.20 -4.27 9.09
N PRO A 135 5.14 -4.81 8.31
CA PRO A 135 6.44 -5.24 8.83
C PRO A 135 7.30 -4.03 9.22
N PRO A 136 8.14 -4.12 10.27
CA PRO A 136 9.00 -3.02 10.70
C PRO A 136 9.99 -2.55 9.63
N ASP A 137 10.37 -3.42 8.69
CA ASP A 137 11.26 -3.14 7.56
C ASP A 137 10.50 -2.82 6.27
N PHE A 138 9.29 -2.26 6.40
CA PHE A 138 8.36 -1.96 5.30
C PHE A 138 9.03 -1.20 4.15
N TRP A 139 9.65 -0.05 4.42
CA TRP A 139 10.28 0.77 3.39
C TRP A 139 11.43 0.06 2.67
N LYS A 140 12.24 -0.70 3.41
CA LYS A 140 13.33 -1.50 2.82
C LYS A 140 12.79 -2.53 1.84
N LYS A 141 11.72 -3.23 2.20
CA LYS A 141 11.07 -4.23 1.34
C LYS A 141 10.36 -3.60 0.16
N LEU A 142 9.66 -2.48 0.38
CA LEU A 142 8.99 -1.74 -0.69
C LEU A 142 9.98 -1.27 -1.75
N LYS A 143 11.14 -0.74 -1.34
CA LYS A 143 12.19 -0.31 -2.27
C LYS A 143 12.73 -1.45 -3.16
N ILE A 144 12.72 -2.69 -2.66
CA ILE A 144 13.07 -3.86 -3.48
C ILE A 144 12.00 -4.10 -4.55
N ILE A 145 10.73 -4.03 -4.17
CA ILE A 145 9.58 -4.17 -5.08
C ILE A 145 9.61 -3.08 -6.14
N GLU A 146 9.79 -1.82 -5.74
CA GLU A 146 9.82 -0.66 -6.66
C GLU A 146 10.90 -0.80 -7.75
N LYS A 147 12.08 -1.30 -7.41
CA LYS A 147 13.18 -1.51 -8.35
C LYS A 147 12.88 -2.55 -9.44
N GLU A 148 11.93 -3.44 -9.19
CA GLU A 148 11.54 -4.49 -10.12
C GLU A 148 10.31 -4.13 -10.96
N LEU A 149 9.64 -2.99 -10.65
CA LEU A 149 8.49 -2.51 -11.39
C LEU A 149 8.91 -1.95 -12.75
N PRO A 150 8.16 -2.24 -13.83
CA PRO A 150 8.35 -1.56 -15.10
C PRO A 150 7.84 -0.12 -15.02
N GLU A 151 8.34 0.79 -15.84
CA GLU A 151 7.93 2.21 -15.85
C GLU A 151 6.42 2.42 -16.05
N ASN A 152 5.79 1.52 -16.75
CA ASN A 152 4.37 1.61 -17.10
C ASN A 152 3.43 0.92 -16.10
N TRP A 153 3.90 0.55 -14.89
CA TRP A 153 3.04 -0.03 -13.88
C TRP A 153 1.91 0.93 -13.45
N ASP A 154 0.76 0.38 -13.12
CA ASP A 154 -0.43 1.11 -12.71
C ASP A 154 -0.82 0.83 -11.26
N MET A 155 -0.73 -0.41 -10.84
CA MET A 155 -1.14 -0.85 -9.51
C MET A 155 -0.29 -2.02 -9.02
N VAL A 156 0.05 -1.99 -7.72
CA VAL A 156 0.78 -3.07 -7.05
C VAL A 156 0.06 -3.45 -5.78
N PHE A 157 -0.43 -4.66 -5.69
CA PHE A 157 -0.95 -5.21 -4.46
C PHE A 157 0.21 -5.60 -3.54
N LEU A 158 0.27 -5.02 -2.36
CA LEU A 158 1.26 -5.31 -1.32
C LEU A 158 0.84 -6.51 -0.48
N GLY A 159 -0.45 -6.85 -0.52
CA GLY A 159 -1.05 -8.03 0.06
C GLY A 159 -2.37 -8.37 -0.63
N GLY A 160 -2.80 -9.61 -0.51
CA GLY A 160 -4.05 -10.09 -1.11
C GLY A 160 -4.40 -11.50 -0.64
N THR A 161 -5.54 -12.01 -1.09
CA THR A 161 -6.05 -13.33 -0.73
C THR A 161 -6.05 -14.23 -1.96
N SER A 162 -5.53 -15.46 -1.81
CA SER A 162 -5.52 -16.48 -2.89
C SER A 162 -4.91 -15.96 -4.19
N ILE A 163 -3.71 -15.37 -4.10
CA ILE A 163 -3.04 -14.77 -5.25
C ILE A 163 -2.53 -15.85 -6.19
N ILE A 164 -2.93 -15.77 -7.46
CA ILE A 164 -2.49 -16.63 -8.56
C ILE A 164 -2.01 -15.74 -9.70
N GLY A 165 -0.85 -16.05 -10.25
CA GLY A 165 -0.29 -15.27 -11.34
C GLY A 165 0.98 -15.87 -11.93
N ASN A 166 1.41 -15.31 -13.05
CA ASN A 166 2.68 -15.62 -13.68
C ASN A 166 3.81 -14.82 -13.03
N ARG A 167 4.95 -15.47 -12.83
CA ARG A 167 6.14 -14.77 -12.31
C ARG A 167 6.58 -13.69 -13.31
N TYR A 168 6.65 -12.45 -12.83
CA TYR A 168 7.22 -11.35 -13.59
C TYR A 168 8.71 -11.14 -13.24
N SER A 169 9.02 -11.11 -11.94
CA SER A 169 10.37 -10.95 -11.43
C SER A 169 10.55 -11.77 -10.13
N LYS A 170 11.65 -11.57 -9.42
CA LYS A 170 11.89 -12.25 -8.15
C LYS A 170 10.81 -11.93 -7.11
N HIS A 171 10.35 -10.68 -7.07
CA HIS A 171 9.40 -10.20 -6.04
C HIS A 171 8.05 -9.76 -6.60
N LEU A 172 7.78 -10.00 -7.90
CA LEU A 172 6.53 -9.62 -8.54
C LEU A 172 5.92 -10.77 -9.35
N ILE A 173 4.61 -10.84 -9.31
CA ILE A 173 3.80 -11.66 -10.21
C ILE A 173 2.73 -10.79 -10.87
N THR A 174 2.30 -11.17 -12.07
CA THR A 174 1.14 -10.58 -12.77
C THR A 174 -0.05 -11.51 -12.68
N PRO A 175 -1.28 -11.02 -12.46
CA PRO A 175 -2.48 -11.87 -12.46
C PRO A 175 -2.68 -12.52 -13.84
N THR A 176 -3.05 -13.80 -13.87
CA THR A 176 -3.46 -14.46 -15.12
C THR A 176 -4.94 -14.14 -15.42
N ARG A 177 -5.36 -14.36 -16.68
CA ARG A 177 -6.79 -14.24 -17.06
C ARG A 177 -7.68 -15.20 -16.29
N GLU A 178 -7.20 -16.41 -16.01
CA GLU A 178 -7.90 -17.42 -15.22
C GLU A 178 -8.07 -16.96 -13.77
N ALA A 179 -7.08 -16.27 -13.24
CA ALA A 179 -7.10 -15.72 -11.88
C ALA A 179 -8.07 -14.53 -11.70
N THR A 180 -8.61 -13.96 -12.79
CA THR A 180 -9.68 -12.96 -12.72
C THR A 180 -11.08 -13.57 -12.54
N LYS A 181 -11.20 -14.91 -12.51
CA LYS A 181 -12.45 -15.61 -12.28
C LYS A 181 -12.51 -16.21 -10.87
N GLY A 182 -13.66 -16.13 -10.24
CA GLY A 182 -13.90 -16.73 -8.93
C GLY A 182 -13.24 -15.98 -7.76
N LEU A 183 -12.84 -16.70 -6.71
CA LEU A 183 -12.35 -16.18 -5.44
C LEU A 183 -10.83 -15.93 -5.38
N TYR A 184 -10.17 -15.91 -6.54
CA TYR A 184 -8.74 -15.65 -6.62
C TYR A 184 -8.44 -14.15 -6.75
N ASN A 185 -7.24 -13.76 -6.33
CA ASN A 185 -6.74 -12.39 -6.42
C ASN A 185 -7.71 -11.36 -5.80
N THR A 186 -8.30 -11.71 -4.65
CA THR A 186 -9.18 -10.85 -3.87
C THR A 186 -8.40 -10.20 -2.71
N GLY A 187 -9.10 -9.34 -1.96
CA GLY A 187 -8.50 -8.61 -0.84
C GLY A 187 -7.90 -7.29 -1.29
N PHE A 188 -8.59 -6.20 -0.98
CA PHE A 188 -8.26 -4.85 -1.41
C PHE A 188 -7.68 -4.00 -0.28
N PHE A 189 -7.04 -4.68 0.69
CA PHE A 189 -6.65 -4.11 1.98
C PHE A 189 -5.28 -3.41 1.99
N ALA A 190 -4.42 -3.66 0.97
CA ALA A 190 -3.09 -3.05 0.90
C ALA A 190 -2.59 -3.00 -0.54
N TYR A 191 -2.45 -1.81 -1.09
CA TYR A 191 -1.96 -1.62 -2.45
C TYR A 191 -1.28 -0.27 -2.63
N MET A 192 -0.39 -0.20 -3.61
CA MET A 192 0.20 1.00 -4.15
C MET A 192 -0.43 1.28 -5.52
N VAL A 193 -0.77 2.52 -5.80
CA VAL A 193 -1.43 2.93 -7.03
C VAL A 193 -0.76 4.15 -7.64
N ASN A 194 -0.57 4.11 -8.96
CA ASN A 194 -0.13 5.25 -9.73
C ASN A 194 -1.32 6.15 -10.06
N LYS A 195 -1.16 7.45 -9.95
CA LYS A 195 -2.21 8.46 -10.21
C LYS A 195 -2.86 8.31 -11.59
N LYS A 196 -2.09 7.92 -12.61
CA LYS A 196 -2.61 7.67 -13.97
C LYS A 196 -3.68 6.58 -14.02
N ALA A 197 -3.65 5.60 -13.10
CA ALA A 197 -4.62 4.51 -13.03
C ALA A 197 -5.98 4.93 -12.44
N LEU A 198 -6.02 6.04 -11.68
CA LEU A 198 -7.20 6.42 -10.90
C LEU A 198 -8.44 6.69 -11.76
N ASN A 199 -8.28 7.24 -12.96
CA ASN A 199 -9.40 7.45 -13.88
C ASN A 199 -10.05 6.12 -14.29
N THR A 200 -9.24 5.14 -14.67
CA THR A 200 -9.70 3.80 -15.05
C THR A 200 -10.35 3.11 -13.85
N LEU A 201 -9.75 3.19 -12.66
CA LEU A 201 -10.32 2.62 -11.44
C LEU A 201 -11.70 3.21 -11.14
N MET A 202 -11.85 4.54 -11.18
CA MET A 202 -13.13 5.20 -10.91
C MET A 202 -14.18 4.88 -11.97
N GLU A 203 -13.80 4.87 -13.25
CA GLU A 203 -14.71 4.56 -14.36
C GLU A 203 -15.21 3.10 -14.27
N LYS A 204 -14.26 2.15 -14.06
CA LYS A 204 -14.60 0.71 -14.03
C LYS A 204 -15.23 0.26 -12.70
N SER A 205 -15.28 1.14 -11.72
CA SER A 205 -15.98 0.88 -10.45
C SER A 205 -17.43 1.34 -10.43
N LYS A 206 -17.95 1.92 -11.52
CA LYS A 206 -19.34 2.34 -11.67
C LYS A 206 -19.98 1.75 -12.93
N PRO A 207 -21.25 1.29 -12.85
CA PRO A 207 -21.97 1.00 -11.61
C PRO A 207 -21.30 -0.08 -10.77
N LEU A 208 -21.42 -0.02 -9.44
CA LEU A 208 -20.92 -1.07 -8.56
C LEU A 208 -21.86 -2.29 -8.66
N VAL A 209 -21.36 -3.36 -9.26
CA VAL A 209 -22.10 -4.61 -9.51
C VAL A 209 -21.67 -5.75 -8.58
N THR A 210 -20.54 -5.58 -7.88
CA THR A 210 -20.00 -6.57 -6.94
C THR A 210 -19.16 -5.87 -5.86
N ALA A 211 -18.61 -6.59 -4.87
CA ALA A 211 -17.70 -6.02 -3.91
C ALA A 211 -16.48 -5.40 -4.60
N ILE A 212 -15.90 -4.32 -4.06
CA ILE A 212 -14.90 -3.49 -4.75
C ILE A 212 -13.67 -4.26 -5.18
N ASP A 213 -13.21 -5.24 -4.42
CA ASP A 213 -12.08 -6.09 -4.77
C ASP A 213 -12.35 -6.92 -6.03
N ASN A 214 -13.54 -7.52 -6.14
CA ASN A 214 -13.98 -8.22 -7.34
C ASN A 214 -14.28 -7.24 -8.48
N GLN A 215 -14.90 -6.09 -8.18
CA GLN A 215 -15.19 -5.06 -9.18
C GLN A 215 -13.89 -4.62 -9.90
N VAL A 216 -12.87 -4.27 -9.15
CA VAL A 216 -11.57 -3.84 -9.72
C VAL A 216 -10.91 -4.98 -10.49
N LYS A 217 -10.90 -6.18 -9.93
CA LYS A 217 -10.34 -7.37 -10.59
C LYS A 217 -11.03 -7.67 -11.94
N ASP A 218 -12.35 -7.71 -11.95
CA ASP A 218 -13.12 -8.17 -13.09
C ASP A 218 -13.22 -7.11 -14.20
N TYR A 219 -13.18 -5.83 -13.85
CA TYR A 219 -13.44 -4.74 -14.80
C TYR A 219 -12.24 -3.84 -15.06
N ALA A 220 -11.34 -3.65 -14.09
CA ALA A 220 -10.21 -2.72 -14.24
C ALA A 220 -8.89 -3.42 -14.66
N PHE A 221 -8.60 -4.62 -14.18
CA PHE A 221 -7.30 -5.29 -14.42
C PHE A 221 -6.96 -5.45 -15.90
N LYS A 222 -7.94 -5.68 -16.77
CA LYS A 222 -7.72 -5.79 -18.22
C LYS A 222 -7.27 -4.49 -18.89
N HIS A 223 -7.37 -3.36 -18.19
CA HIS A 223 -7.00 -2.04 -18.67
C HIS A 223 -5.79 -1.47 -17.94
N LEU A 224 -5.24 -2.19 -16.95
CA LEU A 224 -4.18 -1.74 -16.07
C LEU A 224 -3.02 -2.76 -16.02
N ASN A 225 -1.81 -2.25 -15.88
CA ASN A 225 -0.64 -3.05 -15.60
C ASN A 225 -0.56 -3.32 -14.09
N VAL A 226 -1.09 -4.47 -13.68
CA VAL A 226 -1.25 -4.85 -12.28
C VAL A 226 -0.21 -5.88 -11.87
N PHE A 227 0.34 -5.70 -10.68
CA PHE A 227 1.32 -6.59 -10.07
C PHE A 227 0.90 -6.97 -8.65
N TYR A 228 1.42 -8.07 -8.16
CA TYR A 228 1.33 -8.52 -6.76
C TYR A 228 2.72 -8.75 -6.21
N ALA A 229 2.98 -8.25 -5.01
CA ALA A 229 4.21 -8.55 -4.29
C ALA A 229 4.27 -10.04 -3.89
N THR A 230 5.41 -10.68 -4.10
CA THR A 230 5.65 -12.07 -3.71
C THR A 230 7.07 -12.22 -3.14
N PRO A 231 7.25 -12.63 -1.85
CA PRO A 231 6.18 -12.82 -0.87
C PRO A 231 5.40 -11.54 -0.58
N GLN A 232 4.17 -11.68 -0.08
CA GLN A 232 3.35 -10.54 0.30
C GLN A 232 4.08 -9.67 1.32
N LEU A 233 4.06 -8.35 1.11
CA LEU A 233 4.66 -7.38 2.02
C LEU A 233 3.75 -7.11 3.22
N ILE A 234 2.45 -7.03 2.98
CA ILE A 234 1.41 -6.74 3.95
C ILE A 234 0.50 -7.96 4.11
N ASN A 235 0.14 -8.29 5.34
CA ASN A 235 -0.77 -9.37 5.64
C ASN A 235 -2.03 -8.85 6.34
N HIS A 236 -3.17 -9.45 6.04
CA HIS A 236 -4.43 -9.14 6.71
C HIS A 236 -4.47 -9.75 8.13
N ASN A 237 -5.02 -9.02 9.09
CA ASN A 237 -5.26 -9.51 10.44
C ASN A 237 -6.65 -10.14 10.56
N TYR A 238 -6.75 -11.41 10.30
CA TYR A 238 -8.00 -12.16 10.39
C TYR A 238 -8.58 -12.30 11.81
N ASN A 239 -7.81 -11.93 12.84
CA ASN A 239 -8.26 -11.97 14.23
C ASN A 239 -9.07 -10.71 14.61
N LEU A 240 -8.97 -9.63 13.84
CA LEU A 240 -9.81 -8.47 14.02
C LEU A 240 -11.18 -8.72 13.38
N PHE A 241 -12.25 -8.45 14.14
CA PHE A 241 -13.61 -8.60 13.63
C PHE A 241 -13.86 -7.60 12.49
N SER A 242 -14.22 -8.10 11.32
CA SER A 242 -14.68 -7.26 10.23
C SER A 242 -15.98 -6.55 10.61
N ASP A 243 -16.08 -5.24 10.40
CA ASP A 243 -17.32 -4.49 10.60
C ASP A 243 -18.47 -4.99 9.70
N ASN A 244 -18.13 -5.58 8.54
CA ASN A 244 -19.09 -6.23 7.65
C ASN A 244 -19.77 -7.46 8.26
N ASN A 245 -19.12 -8.15 9.20
CA ASN A 245 -19.64 -9.36 9.83
C ASN A 245 -20.38 -9.09 11.14
N ARG A 246 -20.19 -7.94 11.79
CA ARG A 246 -20.96 -7.54 12.98
C ARG A 246 -22.45 -7.35 12.70
N ILE A 247 -22.85 -7.20 11.44
CA ILE A 247 -24.23 -6.95 11.01
C ILE A 247 -25.02 -8.25 10.83
N SER A 248 -24.37 -9.40 10.69
CA SER A 248 -25.02 -10.67 10.33
C SER A 248 -25.43 -11.56 11.51
N GLY A 249 -25.26 -11.13 12.76
CA GLY A 249 -25.77 -11.85 13.95
C GLY A 249 -25.26 -13.29 14.17
N ASN A 250 -24.40 -13.81 13.31
CA ASN A 250 -23.88 -15.17 13.38
C ASN A 250 -22.44 -15.19 13.92
N ALA A 251 -22.32 -15.14 15.24
CA ALA A 251 -21.03 -15.30 15.92
C ALA A 251 -20.47 -16.74 15.81
N ASP A 252 -21.29 -17.73 15.51
CA ASP A 252 -20.91 -19.16 15.61
C ASP A 252 -20.30 -19.79 14.35
N TYR A 253 -20.29 -19.11 13.21
CA TYR A 253 -19.75 -19.69 11.96
C TYR A 253 -18.21 -19.66 11.88
N ARG A 254 -17.53 -19.08 12.86
CA ARG A 254 -16.07 -18.77 12.80
C ARG A 254 -15.12 -19.82 13.36
N THR A 255 -15.57 -20.69 14.23
CA THR A 255 -14.64 -21.57 14.96
C THR A 255 -14.30 -22.87 14.25
N SER A 256 -15.11 -23.38 13.34
CA SER A 256 -14.86 -24.70 12.74
C SER A 256 -14.33 -24.68 11.29
N LEU A 257 -14.63 -23.65 10.50
CA LEU A 257 -14.18 -23.56 9.11
C LEU A 257 -12.91 -22.73 8.91
N THR A 258 -12.61 -21.78 9.82
CA THR A 258 -11.50 -20.83 9.68
C THR A 258 -10.13 -21.47 9.84
N ASN A 259 -9.96 -22.42 10.74
CA ASN A 259 -8.61 -22.98 11.01
C ASN A 259 -8.15 -23.97 9.92
N ASN A 260 -9.05 -24.69 9.27
CA ASN A 260 -8.70 -25.67 8.24
C ASN A 260 -8.72 -25.12 6.80
N PHE A 261 -9.64 -24.21 6.49
CA PHE A 261 -9.77 -23.64 5.14
C PHE A 261 -8.79 -22.49 4.91
N LEU A 262 -8.62 -21.56 5.88
CA LEU A 262 -7.73 -20.41 5.76
C LEU A 262 -6.24 -20.77 5.79
N MET A 263 -5.84 -21.85 6.45
CA MET A 263 -4.46 -22.36 6.37
C MET A 263 -4.13 -22.93 4.98
N LYS A 264 -5.12 -23.46 4.25
CA LYS A 264 -4.95 -23.98 2.89
C LYS A 264 -4.97 -22.90 1.80
N VAL A 265 -5.57 -21.74 2.04
CA VAL A 265 -5.78 -20.67 1.04
C VAL A 265 -4.65 -19.62 1.02
N ARG A 266 -3.64 -19.74 1.91
CA ARG A 266 -2.50 -18.81 1.98
C ARG A 266 -1.40 -19.04 0.93
N LYS A 267 -1.60 -19.88 -0.06
CA LYS A 267 -0.58 -20.11 -1.09
C LYS A 267 -0.67 -19.08 -2.21
N VAL A 268 0.42 -18.31 -2.37
CA VAL A 268 0.71 -17.66 -3.65
C VAL A 268 1.09 -18.78 -4.62
N ILE A 269 0.26 -19.01 -5.62
CA ILE A 269 0.57 -19.97 -6.69
C ILE A 269 1.22 -19.16 -7.80
N VAL A 270 2.49 -19.46 -8.05
CA VAL A 270 3.26 -18.92 -9.19
C VAL A 270 3.24 -20.01 -10.23
N LEU A 271 2.68 -19.72 -11.39
CA LEU A 271 2.63 -20.59 -12.57
C LEU A 271 3.91 -20.42 -13.40
#